data_da821b6a4c3a453e455ebea13c61e5ce
#
_entry.id   da821b6a4c3a453e455ebea13c61e5ce
#
_cell.length_a   1.000
_cell.length_b   1.000
_cell.length_c   1.000
_cell.angle_alpha   90.00
_cell.angle_beta   90.00
_cell.angle_gamma   90.00
#
_symmetry.space_group_name_H-M   'P 1'
#
loop_
_entity.id
_entity.type
_entity.pdbx_description
1 polymer ?
#
loop_
_entity_poly.entity_id
_entity_poly.type
_entity_poly.pdbx_seq_one_letter_code
_entity_poly.pdbx_strand_id
1 'polypeptide(L)'
;MQSRLRAPLALAVAACLVPGAIGPASAQSGLSGDERWIVLASRQDPAEAIALARAYRERFEATHVVTSSNGWNAVVAGPVPASDPGALQARLRAEPGLPDDLFVSDGTRFAEPYWTADAPRLERLRFDGDAPLAFEADGLTFLLDAARDDTDLAYPTIDAYEGRRVAFSIAFEDAASFSAGARLTIAPLDPEAPGERQIVTSAFTGGAHCCAVTRIAGRLGARWLVIPGATLDGDTGYGVRDLDGDGVYELVGIDQSFLYAYASYAASFAPIVIERYAGKKIVDLSDDPRFRRAFEDDLAWMDEAVRDEPALWRENGFLAAWAASMARLGRWEEARARVLASFDRSSDWPLTICEAPATADGTCPAGAERPAAFPDVLERHLRERGYIGG
;
A
#
# COMPACT_ATOMS: atom_id res chain seq x y z
N MET A 1 56.67 -12.20 54.85
CA MET A 1 56.67 -12.38 53.37
C MET A 1 55.26 -12.17 52.89
N GLN A 2 55.01 -11.01 52.32
CA GLN A 2 53.68 -10.48 51.99
C GLN A 2 53.37 -10.81 50.54
N SER A 3 52.32 -11.58 50.30
CA SER A 3 51.75 -11.82 48.98
C SER A 3 50.74 -10.71 48.66
N ARG A 4 50.96 -9.92 47.62
CA ARG A 4 50.06 -8.89 47.12
C ARG A 4 49.07 -9.56 46.16
N LEU A 5 47.80 -9.58 46.53
CA LEU A 5 46.66 -9.89 45.68
C LEU A 5 46.42 -8.72 44.73
N ARG A 6 46.42 -8.98 43.43
CA ARG A 6 45.96 -8.06 42.38
C ARG A 6 44.45 -8.25 42.20
N ALA A 7 43.68 -7.18 42.39
CA ALA A 7 42.30 -7.12 42.07
C ALA A 7 42.08 -6.99 40.56
N PRO A 8 41.02 -7.61 39.95
CA PRO A 8 40.70 -7.40 38.58
C PRO A 8 39.95 -6.09 38.42
N LEU A 9 40.35 -5.34 37.35
CA LEU A 9 39.72 -4.12 36.89
C LEU A 9 38.33 -4.46 36.29
N ALA A 10 37.26 -4.07 36.93
CA ALA A 10 35.92 -4.17 36.37
C ALA A 10 35.72 -3.05 35.36
N LEU A 11 35.56 -3.43 34.09
CA LEU A 11 35.19 -2.53 33.01
C LEU A 11 33.67 -2.22 33.16
N ALA A 12 33.37 -1.03 33.63
CA ALA A 12 32.00 -0.53 33.67
C ALA A 12 31.57 -0.14 32.25
N VAL A 13 30.75 -0.98 31.63
CA VAL A 13 30.02 -0.62 30.42
C VAL A 13 28.88 0.30 30.86
N ALA A 14 29.01 1.58 30.57
CA ALA A 14 27.95 2.55 30.72
C ALA A 14 26.88 2.27 29.66
N ALA A 15 25.81 1.60 30.04
CA ALA A 15 24.59 1.51 29.23
C ALA A 15 23.93 2.89 29.25
N CYS A 16 24.03 3.61 28.12
CA CYS A 16 23.16 4.76 27.86
C CYS A 16 21.73 4.24 27.71
N LEU A 17 20.96 4.27 28.76
CA LEU A 17 19.52 4.16 28.73
C LEU A 17 18.97 5.45 28.08
N VAL A 18 18.64 5.38 26.82
CA VAL A 18 17.73 6.33 26.17
C VAL A 18 16.31 5.93 26.58
N PRO A 19 15.59 6.77 27.33
CA PRO A 19 14.18 6.50 27.58
C PRO A 19 13.38 6.99 26.38
N GLY A 20 13.33 6.20 25.33
CA GLY A 20 12.34 6.31 24.26
C GLY A 20 11.19 5.37 24.60
N ALA A 21 10.24 5.84 25.40
CA ALA A 21 8.92 5.23 25.44
C ALA A 21 8.30 5.48 24.05
N ILE A 22 8.41 4.49 23.16
CA ILE A 22 7.55 4.38 21.99
C ILE A 22 6.20 3.95 22.58
N GLY A 23 5.37 4.94 22.95
CA GLY A 23 3.95 4.74 23.09
C GLY A 23 3.43 4.26 21.71
N PRO A 24 2.32 3.50 21.67
CA PRO A 24 1.69 3.15 20.40
C PRO A 24 1.51 4.47 19.64
N ALA A 25 2.09 4.55 18.45
CA ALA A 25 1.83 5.64 17.54
C ALA A 25 0.32 5.59 17.27
N SER A 26 -0.42 6.46 17.93
CA SER A 26 -1.77 6.78 17.52
C SER A 26 -1.60 7.26 16.08
N ALA A 27 -2.00 6.47 15.11
CA ALA A 27 -2.14 6.91 13.75
C ALA A 27 -3.10 8.10 13.81
N GLN A 28 -2.55 9.30 13.79
CA GLN A 28 -3.35 10.51 13.71
C GLN A 28 -4.05 10.42 12.36
N SER A 29 -5.36 10.52 12.34
CA SER A 29 -6.11 10.75 11.12
C SER A 29 -5.41 11.90 10.41
N GLY A 30 -4.92 11.67 9.18
CA GLY A 30 -4.10 12.62 8.43
C GLY A 30 -4.87 13.86 7.97
N LEU A 31 -5.67 14.45 8.87
CA LEU A 31 -6.37 15.70 8.63
C LEU A 31 -5.39 16.87 8.69
N SER A 32 -5.40 17.72 7.67
CA SER A 32 -4.76 19.02 7.73
C SER A 32 -5.47 19.92 8.75
N GLY A 33 -4.81 21.00 9.22
CA GLY A 33 -5.32 21.84 10.30
C GLY A 33 -6.75 22.38 10.09
N ASP A 34 -7.14 22.59 8.84
CA ASP A 34 -8.46 23.13 8.46
C ASP A 34 -9.47 22.08 8.04
N GLU A 35 -9.09 20.79 7.98
CA GLU A 35 -9.99 19.70 7.63
C GLU A 35 -10.73 19.16 8.84
N ARG A 36 -11.96 18.68 8.59
CA ARG A 36 -12.83 18.11 9.62
C ARG A 36 -13.59 16.92 9.09
N TRP A 37 -13.83 15.96 9.98
CA TRP A 37 -14.80 14.90 9.77
C TRP A 37 -16.21 15.35 10.14
N ILE A 38 -17.21 15.01 9.33
CA ILE A 38 -18.63 15.07 9.67
C ILE A 38 -19.00 13.71 10.25
N VAL A 39 -19.26 13.64 11.54
CA VAL A 39 -19.67 12.40 12.22
C VAL A 39 -21.18 12.25 12.11
N LEU A 40 -21.61 11.23 11.37
CA LEU A 40 -23.01 11.00 11.02
C LEU A 40 -23.70 10.03 11.97
N ALA A 41 -22.96 9.07 12.52
CA ALA A 41 -23.47 8.08 13.46
C ALA A 41 -22.33 7.34 14.15
N SER A 42 -22.68 6.56 15.17
CA SER A 42 -21.79 5.55 15.78
C SER A 42 -22.54 4.26 15.98
N ARG A 43 -21.87 3.13 15.74
CA ARG A 43 -22.42 1.77 15.92
C ARG A 43 -21.43 0.91 16.67
N GLN A 44 -21.92 -0.07 17.41
CA GLN A 44 -21.05 -1.11 18.01
C GLN A 44 -20.71 -2.18 16.95
N ASP A 45 -21.69 -2.54 16.13
CA ASP A 45 -21.52 -3.50 15.04
C ASP A 45 -20.84 -2.83 13.82
N PRO A 46 -19.68 -3.31 13.39
CA PRO A 46 -19.00 -2.81 12.20
C PRO A 46 -19.83 -2.94 10.92
N ALA A 47 -20.60 -4.02 10.75
CA ALA A 47 -21.41 -4.24 9.57
C ALA A 47 -22.56 -3.22 9.47
N GLU A 48 -23.20 -2.85 10.60
CA GLU A 48 -24.19 -1.78 10.64
C GLU A 48 -23.56 -0.42 10.29
N ALA A 49 -22.34 -0.16 10.80
CA ALA A 49 -21.63 1.07 10.47
C ALA A 49 -21.32 1.17 8.97
N ILE A 50 -20.83 0.08 8.37
CA ILE A 50 -20.56 0.01 6.92
C ILE A 50 -21.82 0.20 6.09
N ALA A 51 -22.91 -0.48 6.44
CA ALA A 51 -24.20 -0.32 5.73
C ALA A 51 -24.70 1.11 5.77
N LEU A 52 -24.57 1.77 6.92
CA LEU A 52 -24.98 3.17 7.08
C LEU A 52 -24.06 4.13 6.32
N ALA A 53 -22.74 3.90 6.33
CA ALA A 53 -21.78 4.70 5.56
C ALA A 53 -22.08 4.61 4.05
N ARG A 54 -22.42 3.43 3.51
CA ARG A 54 -22.89 3.28 2.13
C ARG A 54 -24.12 4.12 1.82
N ALA A 55 -25.11 4.12 2.71
CA ALA A 55 -26.35 4.90 2.50
C ALA A 55 -26.06 6.40 2.42
N TYR A 56 -25.10 6.91 3.19
CA TYR A 56 -24.72 8.31 3.14
C TYR A 56 -23.84 8.68 1.93
N ARG A 57 -23.32 7.71 1.19
CA ARG A 57 -22.50 7.94 -0.01
C ARG A 57 -23.27 8.69 -1.11
N GLU A 58 -24.57 8.63 -1.12
CA GLU A 58 -25.41 9.41 -2.04
C GLU A 58 -25.38 10.92 -1.77
N ARG A 59 -24.94 11.33 -0.58
CA ARG A 59 -24.94 12.73 -0.12
C ARG A 59 -23.56 13.34 0.05
N PHE A 60 -22.53 12.52 0.16
CA PHE A 60 -21.15 12.96 0.41
C PHE A 60 -20.20 12.33 -0.59
N GLU A 61 -19.17 13.05 -0.99
CA GLU A 61 -18.16 12.55 -1.94
C GLU A 61 -17.41 11.31 -1.42
N ALA A 62 -17.16 11.28 -0.12
CA ALA A 62 -16.57 10.12 0.53
C ALA A 62 -17.22 9.90 1.90
N THR A 63 -17.39 8.63 2.26
CA THR A 63 -17.83 8.20 3.58
C THR A 63 -16.92 7.10 4.08
N HIS A 64 -16.65 7.09 5.37
CA HIS A 64 -15.71 6.17 5.99
C HIS A 64 -16.29 5.57 7.26
N VAL A 65 -15.74 4.44 7.68
CA VAL A 65 -15.93 3.92 9.03
C VAL A 65 -14.59 3.92 9.73
N VAL A 66 -14.55 4.56 10.89
CA VAL A 66 -13.36 4.71 11.72
C VAL A 66 -13.63 4.14 13.10
N THR A 67 -12.63 3.56 13.75
CA THR A 67 -12.73 3.17 15.16
C THR A 67 -12.46 4.39 16.02
N SER A 68 -13.39 4.73 16.91
CA SER A 68 -13.18 5.80 17.87
C SER A 68 -12.49 5.30 19.16
N SER A 69 -11.92 6.22 19.92
CA SER A 69 -11.16 5.89 21.16
C SER A 69 -11.95 5.13 22.22
N ASN A 70 -13.27 5.06 22.13
CA ASN A 70 -14.13 4.29 23.00
C ASN A 70 -14.50 2.90 22.43
N GLY A 71 -13.88 2.49 21.30
CA GLY A 71 -14.10 1.21 20.66
C GLY A 71 -15.37 1.12 19.77
N TRP A 72 -16.09 2.23 19.55
CA TRP A 72 -17.23 2.26 18.66
C TRP A 72 -16.80 2.57 17.23
N ASN A 73 -17.62 2.14 16.27
CA ASN A 73 -17.42 2.39 14.84
C ASN A 73 -18.18 3.65 14.46
N ALA A 74 -17.45 4.75 14.22
CA ALA A 74 -18.02 6.00 13.79
C ALA A 74 -18.14 6.04 12.26
N VAL A 75 -19.33 6.41 11.78
CA VAL A 75 -19.60 6.70 10.38
C VAL A 75 -19.30 8.17 10.15
N VAL A 76 -18.32 8.45 9.30
CA VAL A 76 -17.85 9.81 9.03
C VAL A 76 -17.91 10.12 7.55
N ALA A 77 -18.14 11.38 7.19
CA ALA A 77 -18.02 11.89 5.84
C ALA A 77 -16.92 12.97 5.76
N GLY A 78 -16.30 13.09 4.62
CA GLY A 78 -15.20 14.00 4.37
C GLY A 78 -13.86 13.27 4.16
N PRO A 79 -12.71 13.88 4.49
CA PRO A 79 -12.57 15.17 5.19
C PRO A 79 -13.11 16.35 4.38
N VAL A 80 -13.58 17.37 5.06
CA VAL A 80 -14.06 18.61 4.44
C VAL A 80 -13.36 19.82 5.02
N PRO A 81 -13.03 20.84 4.22
CA PRO A 81 -12.48 22.10 4.73
C PRO A 81 -13.52 22.80 5.60
N ALA A 82 -13.14 23.23 6.79
CA ALA A 82 -14.04 23.92 7.71
C ALA A 82 -13.31 24.97 8.55
N SER A 83 -13.24 26.20 8.06
CA SER A 83 -12.70 27.33 8.82
C SER A 83 -13.56 27.69 10.04
N ASP A 84 -14.87 27.42 9.99
CA ASP A 84 -15.81 27.52 11.10
C ASP A 84 -16.58 26.21 11.26
N PRO A 85 -16.07 25.26 12.09
CA PRO A 85 -16.73 23.98 12.32
C PRO A 85 -18.14 24.11 12.94
N GLY A 86 -18.37 25.13 13.76
CA GLY A 86 -19.67 25.38 14.38
C GLY A 86 -20.73 25.80 13.37
N ALA A 87 -20.39 26.70 12.46
CA ALA A 87 -21.29 27.10 11.38
C ALA A 87 -21.57 25.94 10.41
N LEU A 88 -20.57 25.14 10.06
CA LEU A 88 -20.74 23.93 9.25
C LEU A 88 -21.71 22.97 9.92
N GLN A 89 -21.51 22.66 11.20
CA GLN A 89 -22.39 21.76 11.94
C GLN A 89 -23.84 22.25 12.00
N ALA A 90 -24.04 23.54 12.30
CA ALA A 90 -25.38 24.13 12.35
C ALA A 90 -26.09 24.02 10.99
N ARG A 91 -25.38 24.30 9.90
CA ARG A 91 -25.92 24.17 8.53
C ARG A 91 -26.31 22.72 8.22
N LEU A 92 -25.43 21.75 8.49
CA LEU A 92 -25.69 20.34 8.20
C LEU A 92 -26.87 19.78 9.01
N ARG A 93 -27.01 20.18 10.28
CA ARG A 93 -28.17 19.77 11.11
C ARG A 93 -29.52 20.32 10.60
N ALA A 94 -29.50 21.41 9.85
CA ALA A 94 -30.70 21.97 9.23
C ALA A 94 -31.05 21.28 7.91
N GLU A 95 -30.18 20.41 7.37
CA GLU A 95 -30.45 19.71 6.10
C GLU A 95 -31.38 18.51 6.32
N PRO A 96 -32.49 18.40 5.57
CA PRO A 96 -33.42 17.28 5.68
C PRO A 96 -32.74 15.94 5.40
N GLY A 97 -32.96 14.95 6.28
CA GLY A 97 -32.46 13.58 6.13
C GLY A 97 -31.01 13.39 6.57
N LEU A 98 -30.40 14.38 7.20
CA LEU A 98 -29.19 14.19 8.02
C LEU A 98 -29.57 14.04 9.51
N PRO A 99 -28.76 13.34 10.32
CA PRO A 99 -29.03 13.18 11.74
C PRO A 99 -29.00 14.52 12.50
N ASP A 100 -29.95 14.74 13.38
CA ASP A 100 -30.00 15.95 14.23
C ASP A 100 -28.81 16.01 15.23
N ASP A 101 -28.26 14.85 15.57
CA ASP A 101 -27.16 14.69 16.51
C ASP A 101 -25.78 14.63 15.83
N LEU A 102 -25.70 14.79 14.50
CA LEU A 102 -24.42 14.86 13.81
C LEU A 102 -23.53 15.95 14.40
N PHE A 103 -22.22 15.73 14.35
CA PHE A 103 -21.26 16.73 14.79
C PHE A 103 -20.01 16.76 13.91
N VAL A 104 -19.28 17.89 13.98
CA VAL A 104 -18.02 18.09 13.24
C VAL A 104 -16.85 17.84 14.19
N SER A 105 -15.87 17.04 13.76
CA SER A 105 -14.74 16.59 14.55
C SER A 105 -13.41 16.87 13.87
N ASP A 106 -12.38 17.18 14.66
CA ASP A 106 -10.98 17.29 14.22
C ASP A 106 -10.30 15.91 14.01
N GLY A 107 -11.00 14.82 14.28
CA GLY A 107 -10.48 13.46 14.09
C GLY A 107 -9.53 12.96 15.17
N THR A 108 -9.17 13.76 16.17
CA THR A 108 -8.18 13.39 17.21
C THR A 108 -8.54 12.13 18.02
N ARG A 109 -9.82 11.72 17.98
CA ARG A 109 -10.34 10.54 18.67
C ARG A 109 -10.53 9.34 17.78
N PHE A 110 -10.12 9.41 16.52
CA PHE A 110 -10.34 8.37 15.53
C PHE A 110 -9.02 7.74 15.10
N ALA A 111 -9.05 6.41 14.91
CA ALA A 111 -8.02 5.70 14.18
C ALA A 111 -8.19 5.94 12.66
N GLU A 112 -7.24 5.44 11.87
CA GLU A 112 -7.41 5.44 10.42
C GLU A 112 -8.69 4.71 10.00
N PRO A 113 -9.35 5.18 8.91
CA PRO A 113 -10.51 4.48 8.37
C PRO A 113 -10.17 3.03 8.02
N TYR A 114 -10.95 2.09 8.53
CA TYR A 114 -10.82 0.68 8.16
C TYR A 114 -11.78 0.29 7.02
N TRP A 115 -12.73 1.14 6.72
CA TRP A 115 -13.62 1.01 5.58
C TRP A 115 -13.89 2.38 4.94
N THR A 116 -13.91 2.43 3.62
CA THR A 116 -14.11 3.66 2.83
C THR A 116 -14.95 3.37 1.60
N ALA A 117 -15.91 4.26 1.29
CA ALA A 117 -16.60 4.35 0.00
C ALA A 117 -16.27 5.70 -0.66
N ASP A 118 -15.19 5.75 -1.41
CA ASP A 118 -14.71 6.98 -2.07
C ASP A 118 -15.51 7.30 -3.34
N ALA A 119 -15.94 6.26 -4.07
CA ALA A 119 -16.68 6.38 -5.31
C ALA A 119 -17.81 5.34 -5.35
N PRO A 120 -18.87 5.57 -6.15
CA PRO A 120 -19.97 4.62 -6.28
C PRO A 120 -19.54 3.22 -6.72
N ARG A 121 -18.34 3.09 -7.32
CA ARG A 121 -17.80 1.84 -7.85
C ARG A 121 -16.62 1.27 -7.05
N LEU A 122 -16.09 2.00 -6.08
CA LEU A 122 -14.93 1.60 -5.29
C LEU A 122 -15.30 1.50 -3.82
N GLU A 123 -15.02 0.37 -3.21
CA GLU A 123 -15.15 0.17 -1.76
C GLU A 123 -13.83 -0.40 -1.22
N ARG A 124 -13.40 0.11 -0.07
CA ARG A 124 -12.22 -0.39 0.66
C ARG A 124 -12.61 -0.79 2.06
N LEU A 125 -12.05 -1.89 2.52
CA LEU A 125 -12.25 -2.43 3.85
C LEU A 125 -10.90 -2.88 4.41
N ARG A 126 -10.67 -2.61 5.69
CA ARG A 126 -9.57 -3.18 6.47
C ARG A 126 -10.14 -4.11 7.53
N PHE A 127 -9.58 -5.30 7.60
CA PHE A 127 -9.81 -6.27 8.65
C PHE A 127 -8.53 -6.35 9.47
N ASP A 128 -8.61 -6.18 10.79
CA ASP A 128 -7.45 -6.17 11.70
C ASP A 128 -7.20 -7.52 12.38
N GLY A 129 -8.13 -8.47 12.22
CA GLY A 129 -8.01 -9.83 12.76
C GLY A 129 -8.43 -10.00 14.20
N ASP A 130 -8.88 -8.94 14.88
CA ASP A 130 -9.23 -8.99 16.31
C ASP A 130 -10.55 -9.72 16.58
N ALA A 131 -11.51 -9.63 15.65
CA ALA A 131 -12.82 -10.29 15.76
C ALA A 131 -13.37 -10.58 14.36
N PRO A 132 -14.18 -11.66 14.17
CA PRO A 132 -14.84 -11.94 12.91
C PRO A 132 -15.67 -10.74 12.43
N LEU A 133 -15.61 -10.47 11.13
CA LEU A 133 -16.34 -9.38 10.47
C LEU A 133 -17.20 -9.93 9.35
N ALA A 134 -18.49 -9.58 9.33
CA ALA A 134 -19.40 -9.91 8.25
C ALA A 134 -19.95 -8.63 7.60
N PHE A 135 -20.00 -8.58 6.27
CA PHE A 135 -20.62 -7.48 5.54
C PHE A 135 -21.17 -7.94 4.18
N GLU A 136 -22.00 -7.11 3.56
CA GLU A 136 -22.56 -7.40 2.24
C GLU A 136 -22.06 -6.38 1.21
N ALA A 137 -21.67 -6.89 0.03
CA ALA A 137 -21.37 -6.07 -1.15
C ALA A 137 -21.64 -6.89 -2.42
N ASP A 138 -22.17 -6.26 -3.46
CA ASP A 138 -22.41 -6.86 -4.78
C ASP A 138 -23.23 -8.18 -4.77
N GLY A 139 -24.18 -8.29 -3.86
CA GLY A 139 -24.97 -9.51 -3.68
C GLY A 139 -24.18 -10.68 -3.07
N LEU A 140 -22.99 -10.41 -2.57
CA LEU A 140 -22.20 -11.34 -1.78
C LEU A 140 -22.27 -10.98 -0.29
N THR A 141 -22.33 -12.00 0.55
CA THR A 141 -22.05 -11.89 1.99
C THR A 141 -20.62 -12.34 2.21
N PHE A 142 -19.79 -11.46 2.75
CA PHE A 142 -18.40 -11.72 3.12
C PHE A 142 -18.31 -12.05 4.60
N LEU A 143 -17.56 -13.09 4.92
CA LEU A 143 -17.14 -13.42 6.28
C LEU A 143 -15.61 -13.39 6.33
N LEU A 144 -15.07 -12.53 7.18
CA LEU A 144 -13.65 -12.44 7.44
C LEU A 144 -13.38 -12.96 8.85
N ASP A 145 -12.39 -13.82 8.97
CA ASP A 145 -12.00 -14.40 10.25
C ASP A 145 -10.48 -14.61 10.30
N ALA A 146 -9.95 -14.88 11.49
CA ALA A 146 -8.57 -15.25 11.72
C ALA A 146 -8.46 -16.75 11.95
N ALA A 147 -7.69 -17.45 11.13
CA ALA A 147 -7.26 -18.81 11.35
C ALA A 147 -5.82 -18.85 11.89
N ARG A 148 -5.37 -20.03 12.31
CA ARG A 148 -3.99 -20.26 12.76
C ARG A 148 -3.40 -21.47 12.04
N ASP A 149 -2.12 -21.39 11.76
CA ASP A 149 -1.35 -22.52 11.25
C ASP A 149 -0.88 -23.47 12.39
N ASP A 150 -0.13 -24.50 12.03
CA ASP A 150 0.42 -25.50 12.96
C ASP A 150 1.55 -24.93 13.86
N THR A 151 2.05 -23.71 13.56
CA THR A 151 3.04 -22.97 14.35
C THR A 151 2.40 -21.90 15.25
N ASP A 152 1.06 -21.83 15.32
CA ASP A 152 0.26 -20.85 16.05
C ASP A 152 0.33 -19.42 15.49
N LEU A 153 0.84 -19.22 14.26
CA LEU A 153 0.78 -17.96 13.55
C LEU A 153 -0.62 -17.75 12.94
N ALA A 154 -1.10 -16.51 13.04
CA ALA A 154 -2.43 -16.15 12.55
C ALA A 154 -2.39 -15.73 11.08
N TYR A 155 -3.45 -16.07 10.35
CA TYR A 155 -3.66 -15.59 8.97
C TYR A 155 -5.13 -15.28 8.72
N PRO A 156 -5.46 -14.29 7.86
CA PRO A 156 -6.84 -13.99 7.54
C PRO A 156 -7.45 -15.02 6.59
N THR A 157 -8.73 -15.31 6.80
CA THR A 157 -9.58 -16.07 5.89
C THR A 157 -10.73 -15.19 5.42
N ILE A 158 -11.13 -15.36 4.17
CA ILE A 158 -12.21 -14.60 3.56
C ILE A 158 -13.09 -15.58 2.82
N ASP A 159 -14.32 -15.76 3.29
CA ASP A 159 -15.34 -16.53 2.62
C ASP A 159 -16.40 -15.59 2.06
N ALA A 160 -16.74 -15.77 0.78
CA ALA A 160 -17.79 -15.03 0.10
C ALA A 160 -18.93 -15.97 -0.31
N TYR A 161 -20.18 -15.56 -0.05
CA TYR A 161 -21.37 -16.34 -0.29
C TYR A 161 -22.33 -15.63 -1.22
N GLU A 162 -22.87 -16.35 -2.20
CA GLU A 162 -24.09 -15.96 -2.94
C GLU A 162 -25.30 -16.65 -2.29
N GLY A 163 -26.01 -15.92 -1.45
CA GLY A 163 -27.07 -16.50 -0.63
C GLY A 163 -26.50 -17.59 0.30
N ARG A 164 -26.77 -18.88 -0.01
CA ARG A 164 -26.31 -20.02 0.81
C ARG A 164 -25.14 -20.77 0.17
N ARG A 165 -24.69 -20.38 -1.01
CA ARG A 165 -23.63 -21.05 -1.75
C ARG A 165 -22.32 -20.29 -1.58
N VAL A 166 -21.24 -21.01 -1.27
CA VAL A 166 -19.89 -20.46 -1.31
C VAL A 166 -19.57 -20.03 -2.74
N ALA A 167 -19.29 -18.77 -2.94
CA ALA A 167 -18.84 -18.17 -4.19
C ALA A 167 -17.32 -18.44 -4.36
N PHE A 168 -16.54 -18.06 -3.37
CA PHE A 168 -15.11 -18.35 -3.27
C PHE A 168 -14.65 -18.28 -1.80
N SER A 169 -13.47 -18.87 -1.55
CA SER A 169 -12.75 -18.79 -0.28
C SER A 169 -11.29 -18.45 -0.54
N ILE A 170 -10.71 -17.62 0.32
CA ILE A 170 -9.30 -17.26 0.32
C ILE A 170 -8.76 -17.49 1.73
N ALA A 171 -7.66 -18.24 1.84
CA ALA A 171 -6.88 -18.37 3.05
C ALA A 171 -5.47 -17.88 2.75
N PHE A 172 -4.95 -16.99 3.58
CA PHE A 172 -3.60 -16.41 3.42
C PHE A 172 -2.57 -17.13 4.30
N GLU A 173 -2.52 -18.47 4.19
CA GLU A 173 -1.53 -19.29 4.92
C GLU A 173 -0.09 -18.86 4.63
N ASP A 174 0.18 -18.39 3.40
CA ASP A 174 1.47 -17.84 2.96
C ASP A 174 1.76 -16.43 3.52
N ALA A 175 0.83 -15.84 4.25
CA ALA A 175 1.00 -14.59 4.99
C ALA A 175 0.75 -14.78 6.50
N ALA A 176 0.90 -16.00 7.02
CA ALA A 176 0.77 -16.26 8.44
C ALA A 176 1.79 -15.46 9.27
N SER A 177 1.33 -14.76 10.29
CA SER A 177 2.13 -13.86 11.11
C SER A 177 1.55 -13.70 12.53
N PHE A 178 2.00 -12.72 13.29
CA PHE A 178 1.46 -12.43 14.62
C PHE A 178 0.08 -11.75 14.58
N SER A 179 -0.38 -11.29 13.41
CA SER A 179 -1.71 -10.70 13.24
C SER A 179 -2.34 -11.18 11.93
N ALA A 180 -3.66 -11.37 11.93
CA ALA A 180 -4.43 -11.83 10.77
C ALA A 180 -5.08 -10.67 9.99
N GLY A 181 -4.38 -9.55 9.85
CA GLY A 181 -4.92 -8.39 9.15
C GLY A 181 -5.01 -8.58 7.64
N ALA A 182 -6.09 -8.05 7.03
CA ALA A 182 -6.28 -8.03 5.59
C ALA A 182 -6.87 -6.70 5.11
N ARG A 183 -6.62 -6.39 3.84
CA ARG A 183 -7.26 -5.28 3.13
C ARG A 183 -8.06 -5.84 1.96
N LEU A 184 -9.25 -5.32 1.77
CA LEU A 184 -10.10 -5.64 0.64
C LEU A 184 -10.41 -4.35 -0.14
N THR A 185 -10.36 -4.46 -1.46
CA THR A 185 -10.86 -3.42 -2.36
C THR A 185 -11.81 -4.08 -3.35
N ILE A 186 -13.01 -3.57 -3.47
CA ILE A 186 -14.03 -4.03 -4.41
C ILE A 186 -14.19 -2.97 -5.48
N ALA A 187 -13.81 -3.28 -6.71
CA ALA A 187 -13.80 -2.34 -7.83
C ALA A 187 -13.99 -3.03 -9.18
N PRO A 188 -14.53 -2.34 -10.20
CA PRO A 188 -14.51 -2.85 -11.58
C PRO A 188 -13.08 -2.80 -12.12
N LEU A 189 -12.45 -3.98 -12.31
CA LEU A 189 -11.09 -4.11 -12.82
C LEU A 189 -11.05 -4.70 -14.24
N ASP A 190 -12.13 -5.37 -14.68
CA ASP A 190 -12.18 -6.06 -15.95
C ASP A 190 -12.94 -5.23 -16.99
N PRO A 191 -12.28 -4.68 -18.01
CA PRO A 191 -12.95 -3.91 -19.06
C PRO A 191 -13.87 -4.79 -19.93
N GLU A 192 -13.66 -6.11 -19.96
CA GLU A 192 -14.49 -7.04 -20.71
C GLU A 192 -15.75 -7.49 -19.96
N ALA A 193 -15.84 -7.17 -18.67
CA ALA A 193 -17.00 -7.46 -17.81
C ALA A 193 -17.60 -6.15 -17.22
N PRO A 194 -18.12 -5.24 -18.07
CA PRO A 194 -18.66 -3.96 -17.60
C PRO A 194 -19.84 -4.18 -16.65
N GLY A 195 -19.77 -3.57 -15.48
CA GLY A 195 -20.80 -3.70 -14.44
C GLY A 195 -20.51 -4.78 -13.39
N GLU A 196 -19.53 -5.66 -13.62
CA GLU A 196 -19.03 -6.57 -12.60
C GLU A 196 -17.88 -5.90 -11.82
N ARG A 197 -17.79 -6.19 -10.51
CA ARG A 197 -16.66 -5.78 -9.68
C ARG A 197 -15.85 -6.99 -9.25
N GLN A 198 -14.56 -6.81 -9.15
CA GLN A 198 -13.62 -7.79 -8.65
C GLN A 198 -13.20 -7.42 -7.24
N ILE A 199 -12.72 -8.39 -6.50
CA ILE A 199 -12.31 -8.25 -5.11
C ILE A 199 -10.79 -8.43 -5.06
N VAL A 200 -10.05 -7.35 -4.81
CA VAL A 200 -8.61 -7.38 -4.53
C VAL A 200 -8.43 -7.52 -3.04
N THR A 201 -7.72 -8.54 -2.62
CA THR A 201 -7.44 -8.79 -1.21
C THR A 201 -5.94 -8.87 -1.00
N SER A 202 -5.43 -8.31 0.09
CA SER A 202 -4.04 -8.43 0.47
C SER A 202 -3.89 -8.65 1.97
N ALA A 203 -2.92 -9.49 2.35
CA ALA A 203 -2.54 -9.75 3.72
C ALA A 203 -1.04 -9.53 3.90
N PHE A 204 -0.65 -8.92 5.02
CA PHE A 204 0.75 -8.64 5.32
C PHE A 204 1.38 -9.80 6.08
N THR A 205 2.57 -10.21 5.68
CA THR A 205 3.31 -11.34 6.24
C THR A 205 3.95 -11.06 7.62
N GLY A 206 3.78 -9.84 8.16
CA GLY A 206 4.28 -9.46 9.49
C GLY A 206 5.79 -9.23 9.59
N GLY A 207 6.51 -9.18 8.47
CA GLY A 207 7.93 -8.84 8.44
C GLY A 207 8.20 -7.36 8.75
N ALA A 208 9.47 -6.97 8.81
CA ALA A 208 9.85 -5.58 9.11
C ALA A 208 9.37 -4.58 8.02
N HIS A 209 9.25 -5.04 6.78
CA HIS A 209 8.77 -4.27 5.63
C HIS A 209 8.13 -5.14 4.56
N CYS A 210 8.49 -6.39 4.40
CA CYS A 210 7.98 -7.32 3.40
C CYS A 210 6.99 -8.30 4.06
N CYS A 211 5.95 -8.69 3.41
CA CYS A 211 5.39 -8.30 2.13
C CYS A 211 3.86 -8.35 2.21
N ALA A 212 3.17 -7.66 1.34
CA ALA A 212 1.74 -7.85 1.17
C ALA A 212 1.47 -8.87 0.06
N VAL A 213 0.92 -10.01 0.43
CA VAL A 213 0.49 -11.07 -0.50
C VAL A 213 -0.89 -10.73 -1.03
N THR A 214 -1.08 -10.74 -2.36
CA THR A 214 -2.36 -10.36 -2.98
C THR A 214 -3.05 -11.55 -3.63
N ARG A 215 -4.39 -11.56 -3.52
CA ARG A 215 -5.30 -12.44 -4.26
C ARG A 215 -6.41 -11.60 -4.88
N ILE A 216 -6.85 -11.96 -6.08
CA ILE A 216 -7.93 -11.27 -6.78
C ILE A 216 -9.01 -12.28 -7.13
N ALA A 217 -10.23 -12.05 -6.63
CA ALA A 217 -11.40 -12.84 -6.99
C ALA A 217 -12.22 -12.09 -8.03
N GLY A 218 -12.61 -12.78 -9.09
CA GLY A 218 -13.46 -12.25 -10.15
C GLY A 218 -14.35 -13.33 -10.76
N ARG A 219 -15.41 -12.91 -11.46
CA ARG A 219 -16.28 -13.82 -12.18
C ARG A 219 -15.66 -14.23 -13.52
N LEU A 220 -15.79 -15.51 -13.84
CA LEU A 220 -15.53 -16.05 -15.16
C LEU A 220 -16.78 -16.82 -15.62
N GLY A 221 -17.67 -16.12 -16.29
CA GLY A 221 -19.02 -16.63 -16.58
C GLY A 221 -19.82 -16.86 -15.29
N ALA A 222 -20.30 -18.10 -15.08
CA ALA A 222 -21.09 -18.44 -13.88
C ALA A 222 -20.24 -18.86 -12.65
N ARG A 223 -18.92 -18.76 -12.72
CA ARG A 223 -18.02 -19.24 -11.65
C ARG A 223 -17.14 -18.09 -11.15
N TRP A 224 -16.83 -18.15 -9.87
CA TRP A 224 -15.79 -17.35 -9.29
C TRP A 224 -14.42 -18.01 -9.49
N LEU A 225 -13.43 -17.19 -9.78
CA LEU A 225 -12.02 -17.57 -9.91
C LEU A 225 -11.21 -16.67 -9.01
N VAL A 226 -10.33 -17.27 -8.21
CA VAL A 226 -9.31 -16.54 -7.44
C VAL A 226 -7.98 -16.74 -8.15
N ILE A 227 -7.31 -15.65 -8.50
CA ILE A 227 -5.97 -15.64 -9.07
C ILE A 227 -4.97 -15.01 -8.10
N PRO A 228 -3.69 -15.42 -8.12
CA PRO A 228 -2.65 -14.70 -7.40
C PRO A 228 -2.42 -13.33 -8.04
N GLY A 229 -2.27 -12.32 -7.20
CA GLY A 229 -1.68 -11.04 -7.53
C GLY A 229 -0.18 -11.04 -7.19
N ALA A 230 0.49 -9.90 -7.35
CA ALA A 230 1.86 -9.77 -6.89
C ALA A 230 1.95 -9.86 -5.36
N THR A 231 3.09 -10.35 -4.88
CA THR A 231 3.54 -10.16 -3.51
C THR A 231 4.41 -8.91 -3.52
N LEU A 232 3.91 -7.82 -2.94
CA LEU A 232 4.57 -6.52 -2.98
C LEU A 232 5.23 -6.21 -1.65
N ASP A 233 6.37 -5.56 -1.69
CA ASP A 233 7.01 -5.04 -0.51
C ASP A 233 6.15 -3.94 0.13
N GLY A 234 6.21 -3.79 1.46
CA GLY A 234 5.27 -2.97 2.22
C GLY A 234 4.05 -3.76 2.72
N ASP A 235 3.16 -3.08 3.40
CA ASP A 235 2.00 -3.66 4.11
C ASP A 235 0.66 -3.48 3.38
N THR A 236 0.64 -2.74 2.27
CA THR A 236 -0.62 -2.32 1.63
C THR A 236 -1.04 -3.14 0.42
N GLY A 237 -0.09 -3.78 -0.28
CA GLY A 237 -0.34 -4.41 -1.57
C GLY A 237 -0.57 -3.38 -2.68
N TYR A 238 -1.37 -3.73 -3.68
CA TYR A 238 -1.70 -2.82 -4.79
C TYR A 238 -2.49 -1.58 -4.36
N GLY A 239 -2.12 -0.44 -4.91
CA GLY A 239 -3.04 0.69 -5.05
C GLY A 239 -4.07 0.39 -6.15
N VAL A 240 -5.36 0.58 -5.88
CA VAL A 240 -6.43 0.40 -6.87
C VAL A 240 -6.95 1.77 -7.25
N ARG A 241 -6.77 2.18 -8.51
CA ARG A 241 -7.07 3.54 -9.00
C ARG A 241 -7.64 3.50 -10.41
N ASP A 242 -8.59 4.37 -10.70
CA ASP A 242 -9.04 4.69 -12.07
C ASP A 242 -8.12 5.79 -12.60
N LEU A 243 -7.10 5.41 -13.37
CA LEU A 243 -6.02 6.30 -13.77
C LEU A 243 -6.32 7.11 -15.04
N ASP A 244 -7.20 6.59 -15.92
CA ASP A 244 -7.59 7.25 -17.17
C ASP A 244 -9.03 7.78 -17.16
N GLY A 245 -9.79 7.54 -16.06
CA GLY A 245 -11.15 8.06 -15.87
C GLY A 245 -12.21 7.26 -16.63
N ASP A 246 -11.89 6.06 -17.11
CA ASP A 246 -12.83 5.22 -17.88
C ASP A 246 -13.81 4.43 -16.99
N GLY A 247 -13.61 4.45 -15.69
CA GLY A 247 -14.40 3.77 -14.68
C GLY A 247 -14.01 2.30 -14.48
N VAL A 248 -12.92 1.85 -15.10
CA VAL A 248 -12.22 0.59 -14.82
C VAL A 248 -10.95 0.92 -14.06
N TYR A 249 -10.67 0.20 -12.99
CA TYR A 249 -9.57 0.53 -12.08
C TYR A 249 -8.32 -0.28 -12.42
N GLU A 250 -7.18 0.36 -12.38
CA GLU A 250 -5.87 -0.26 -12.50
C GLU A 250 -5.31 -0.67 -11.14
N LEU A 251 -4.41 -1.65 -11.20
CA LEU A 251 -3.57 -2.10 -10.10
C LEU A 251 -2.25 -1.35 -10.18
N VAL A 252 -1.96 -0.52 -9.19
CA VAL A 252 -0.72 0.24 -9.12
C VAL A 252 0.20 -0.42 -8.10
N GLY A 253 1.29 -0.98 -8.58
CA GLY A 253 2.36 -1.56 -7.78
C GLY A 253 3.66 -0.77 -7.92
N ILE A 254 4.77 -1.41 -7.56
CA ILE A 254 6.13 -0.91 -7.73
C ILE A 254 7.00 -1.96 -8.43
N ASP A 255 8.00 -1.54 -9.19
CA ASP A 255 9.02 -2.47 -9.71
C ASP A 255 10.00 -2.86 -8.59
N GLN A 256 9.73 -3.98 -7.95
CA GLN A 256 10.53 -4.46 -6.81
C GLN A 256 11.97 -4.82 -7.16
N SER A 257 12.32 -4.92 -8.46
CA SER A 257 13.69 -5.15 -8.88
C SER A 257 14.66 -4.00 -8.51
N PHE A 258 14.10 -2.84 -8.14
CA PHE A 258 14.87 -1.68 -7.66
C PHE A 258 15.17 -1.76 -6.15
N LEU A 259 14.41 -2.55 -5.39
CA LEU A 259 14.62 -2.69 -3.95
C LEU A 259 15.90 -3.49 -3.69
N TYR A 260 16.76 -3.01 -2.78
CA TYR A 260 18.08 -3.56 -2.51
C TYR A 260 19.05 -3.61 -3.71
N ALA A 261 18.66 -3.11 -4.88
CA ALA A 261 19.53 -3.15 -6.06
C ALA A 261 20.71 -2.18 -5.97
N TYR A 262 20.49 -1.01 -5.36
CA TYR A 262 21.45 0.10 -5.37
C TYR A 262 21.77 0.67 -3.99
N ALA A 263 21.04 0.25 -2.98
CA ALA A 263 21.16 0.69 -1.60
C ALA A 263 20.47 -0.31 -0.65
N SER A 264 20.60 -0.09 0.66
CA SER A 264 19.81 -0.81 1.66
C SER A 264 18.32 -0.52 1.48
N TYR A 265 17.45 -1.35 2.06
CA TYR A 265 16.00 -1.15 1.96
C TYR A 265 15.56 0.28 2.30
N ALA A 266 16.04 0.81 3.41
CA ALA A 266 15.65 2.14 3.89
C ALA A 266 16.04 3.30 2.95
N ALA A 267 17.01 3.06 2.05
CA ALA A 267 17.46 4.01 1.02
C ALA A 267 17.07 3.56 -0.40
N SER A 268 16.25 2.51 -0.52
CA SER A 268 15.72 2.04 -1.80
C SER A 268 14.43 2.77 -2.16
N PHE A 269 14.32 3.13 -3.42
CA PHE A 269 13.12 3.65 -4.06
C PHE A 269 12.82 2.79 -5.28
N ALA A 270 11.55 2.69 -5.67
CA ALA A 270 11.13 1.91 -6.82
C ALA A 270 10.11 2.72 -7.66
N PRO A 271 10.23 2.69 -9.00
CA PRO A 271 9.24 3.31 -9.86
C PRO A 271 7.92 2.56 -9.79
N ILE A 272 6.80 3.25 -10.06
CA ILE A 272 5.50 2.59 -10.15
C ILE A 272 5.44 1.66 -11.37
N VAL A 273 4.62 0.62 -11.24
CA VAL A 273 4.12 -0.22 -12.35
C VAL A 273 2.61 -0.17 -12.36
N ILE A 274 2.03 -0.19 -13.57
CA ILE A 274 0.59 -0.16 -13.77
C ILE A 274 0.18 -1.47 -14.41
N GLU A 275 -0.70 -2.19 -13.75
CA GLU A 275 -1.17 -3.49 -14.17
C GLU A 275 -2.70 -3.49 -14.25
N ARG A 276 -3.26 -4.41 -15.02
CA ARG A 276 -4.72 -4.59 -15.18
C ARG A 276 -5.11 -6.06 -15.00
N TYR A 277 -6.19 -6.25 -14.28
CA TYR A 277 -6.85 -7.55 -14.23
C TYR A 277 -7.52 -7.85 -15.60
N ALA A 278 -7.28 -9.03 -16.14
CA ALA A 278 -7.84 -9.51 -17.39
C ALA A 278 -8.39 -10.94 -17.20
N GLY A 279 -9.40 -11.06 -16.36
CA GLY A 279 -10.13 -12.29 -16.05
C GLY A 279 -9.31 -13.40 -15.40
N LYS A 280 -8.29 -13.94 -16.05
CA LYS A 280 -7.46 -15.05 -15.55
C LYS A 280 -6.01 -14.67 -15.25
N LYS A 281 -5.61 -13.45 -15.53
CA LYS A 281 -4.24 -12.99 -15.39
C LYS A 281 -4.19 -11.50 -15.10
N ILE A 282 -3.04 -11.06 -14.68
CA ILE A 282 -2.67 -9.65 -14.58
C ILE A 282 -1.77 -9.33 -15.77
N VAL A 283 -1.96 -8.17 -16.39
CA VAL A 283 -1.23 -7.70 -17.57
C VAL A 283 -0.57 -6.37 -17.23
N ASP A 284 0.74 -6.27 -17.50
CA ASP A 284 1.48 -5.01 -17.37
C ASP A 284 1.05 -4.03 -18.49
N LEU A 285 0.66 -2.84 -18.10
CA LEU A 285 0.24 -1.73 -18.95
C LEU A 285 1.14 -0.49 -18.77
N SER A 286 2.30 -0.63 -18.14
CA SER A 286 3.18 0.48 -17.82
C SER A 286 3.68 1.24 -19.07
N ASP A 287 3.65 0.60 -20.25
CA ASP A 287 4.02 1.22 -21.52
C ASP A 287 2.81 1.81 -22.28
N ASP A 288 1.58 1.66 -21.78
CA ASP A 288 0.38 2.21 -22.43
C ASP A 288 0.34 3.74 -22.27
N PRO A 289 0.29 4.49 -23.41
CA PRO A 289 0.33 5.95 -23.37
C PRO A 289 -0.85 6.60 -22.62
N ARG A 290 -1.95 5.87 -22.38
CA ARG A 290 -3.08 6.36 -21.57
C ARG A 290 -2.66 6.67 -20.14
N PHE A 291 -1.69 5.96 -19.61
CA PHE A 291 -1.22 6.11 -18.23
C PHE A 291 -0.01 7.04 -18.08
N ARG A 292 0.39 7.71 -19.15
CA ARG A 292 1.51 8.67 -19.10
C ARG A 292 1.38 9.66 -17.94
N ARG A 293 0.15 10.15 -17.68
CA ARG A 293 -0.13 11.09 -16.60
C ARG A 293 0.22 10.55 -15.23
N ALA A 294 -0.04 9.26 -14.96
CA ALA A 294 0.30 8.65 -13.68
C ALA A 294 1.82 8.65 -13.43
N PHE A 295 2.63 8.41 -14.45
CA PHE A 295 4.10 8.50 -14.35
C PHE A 295 4.59 9.95 -14.22
N GLU A 296 3.91 10.92 -14.82
CA GLU A 296 4.20 12.35 -14.63
C GLU A 296 3.90 12.78 -13.19
N ASP A 297 2.80 12.30 -12.60
CA ASP A 297 2.43 12.59 -11.22
C ASP A 297 3.38 11.91 -10.22
N ASP A 298 3.80 10.66 -10.47
CA ASP A 298 4.83 9.96 -9.68
C ASP A 298 6.16 10.71 -9.71
N LEU A 299 6.61 11.13 -10.89
CA LEU A 299 7.82 11.93 -11.03
C LEU A 299 7.72 13.28 -10.31
N ALA A 300 6.56 13.95 -10.39
CA ALA A 300 6.33 15.20 -9.69
C ALA A 300 6.42 15.05 -8.16
N TRP A 301 5.93 13.94 -7.61
CA TRP A 301 6.10 13.60 -6.20
C TRP A 301 7.59 13.41 -5.85
N MET A 302 8.36 12.70 -6.67
CA MET A 302 9.81 12.54 -6.46
C MET A 302 10.55 13.89 -6.53
N ASP A 303 10.18 14.75 -7.47
CA ASP A 303 10.75 16.10 -7.60
C ASP A 303 10.38 17.01 -6.40
N GLU A 304 9.24 16.78 -5.75
CA GLU A 304 8.86 17.46 -4.51
C GLU A 304 9.70 16.96 -3.33
N ALA A 305 9.85 15.64 -3.19
CA ALA A 305 10.70 15.05 -2.16
C ALA A 305 12.13 15.59 -2.19
N VAL A 306 12.70 15.74 -3.38
CA VAL A 306 14.05 16.33 -3.54
C VAL A 306 14.10 17.81 -3.18
N ARG A 307 13.03 18.59 -3.41
CA ARG A 307 12.99 19.99 -2.97
C ARG A 307 13.04 20.11 -1.46
N ASP A 308 12.37 19.19 -0.77
CA ASP A 308 12.35 19.13 0.68
C ASP A 308 13.65 18.56 1.25
N GLU A 309 14.22 17.54 0.58
CA GLU A 309 15.47 16.89 0.96
C GLU A 309 16.46 16.79 -0.22
N PRO A 310 17.24 17.84 -0.52
CA PRO A 310 18.18 17.88 -1.64
C PRO A 310 19.28 16.80 -1.59
N ALA A 311 19.52 16.19 -0.42
CA ALA A 311 20.47 15.10 -0.25
C ALA A 311 20.08 13.84 -1.04
N LEU A 312 18.78 13.63 -1.32
CA LEU A 312 18.28 12.52 -2.12
C LEU A 312 18.94 12.43 -3.51
N TRP A 313 19.39 13.55 -4.10
CA TRP A 313 20.15 13.51 -5.34
C TRP A 313 21.48 12.75 -5.25
N ARG A 314 21.98 12.44 -4.05
CA ARG A 314 23.19 11.64 -3.83
C ARG A 314 22.89 10.20 -3.41
N GLU A 315 21.61 9.85 -3.23
CA GLU A 315 21.19 8.50 -2.89
C GLU A 315 21.01 7.68 -4.18
N ASN A 316 21.85 6.67 -4.38
CA ASN A 316 21.82 5.85 -5.61
C ASN A 316 20.46 5.12 -5.77
N GLY A 317 19.81 4.70 -4.68
CA GLY A 317 18.45 4.12 -4.72
C GLY A 317 17.40 5.09 -5.26
N PHE A 318 17.42 6.34 -4.78
CA PHE A 318 16.53 7.39 -5.28
C PHE A 318 16.80 7.73 -6.75
N LEU A 319 18.08 7.94 -7.11
CA LEU A 319 18.47 8.24 -8.48
C LEU A 319 18.04 7.14 -9.47
N ALA A 320 18.11 5.89 -9.05
CA ALA A 320 17.72 4.76 -9.89
C ALA A 320 16.21 4.80 -10.20
N ALA A 321 15.36 4.95 -9.18
CA ALA A 321 13.92 5.01 -9.34
C ALA A 321 13.49 6.26 -10.15
N TRP A 322 14.05 7.42 -9.83
CA TRP A 322 13.80 8.66 -10.57
C TRP A 322 14.20 8.53 -12.04
N ALA A 323 15.36 7.95 -12.33
CA ALA A 323 15.82 7.74 -13.71
C ALA A 323 14.94 6.76 -14.48
N ALA A 324 14.40 5.73 -13.81
CA ALA A 324 13.43 4.80 -14.40
C ALA A 324 12.11 5.49 -14.74
N SER A 325 11.55 6.32 -13.83
CA SER A 325 10.34 7.11 -14.08
C SER A 325 10.55 8.10 -15.24
N MET A 326 11.72 8.75 -15.32
CA MET A 326 12.10 9.60 -16.46
C MET A 326 12.20 8.80 -17.77
N ALA A 327 12.77 7.60 -17.73
CA ALA A 327 12.91 6.74 -18.89
C ALA A 327 11.54 6.30 -19.46
N ARG A 328 10.57 5.94 -18.57
CA ARG A 328 9.17 5.68 -18.99
C ARG A 328 8.55 6.85 -19.74
N LEU A 329 8.92 8.06 -19.39
CA LEU A 329 8.45 9.28 -20.07
C LEU A 329 9.25 9.62 -21.36
N GLY A 330 10.20 8.75 -21.77
CA GLY A 330 11.06 8.98 -22.93
C GLY A 330 12.19 10.00 -22.72
N ARG A 331 12.52 10.29 -21.44
CA ARG A 331 13.50 11.33 -21.05
C ARG A 331 14.81 10.72 -20.53
N TRP A 332 15.19 9.55 -21.02
CA TRP A 332 16.39 8.84 -20.55
C TRP A 332 17.68 9.66 -20.64
N GLU A 333 17.92 10.36 -21.75
CA GLU A 333 19.17 11.12 -21.91
C GLU A 333 19.32 12.23 -20.86
N GLU A 334 18.21 12.88 -20.50
CA GLU A 334 18.18 13.86 -19.43
C GLU A 334 18.47 13.21 -18.06
N ALA A 335 17.83 12.08 -17.80
CA ALA A 335 18.05 11.32 -16.58
C ALA A 335 19.48 10.84 -16.45
N ARG A 336 20.06 10.30 -17.55
CA ARG A 336 21.44 9.83 -17.60
C ARG A 336 22.43 10.95 -17.28
N ALA A 337 22.22 12.16 -17.83
CA ALA A 337 23.07 13.31 -17.51
C ALA A 337 23.03 13.66 -16.01
N ARG A 338 21.84 13.63 -15.39
CA ARG A 338 21.69 13.85 -13.94
C ARG A 338 22.37 12.76 -13.11
N VAL A 339 22.16 11.48 -13.46
CA VAL A 339 22.79 10.34 -12.81
C VAL A 339 24.31 10.50 -12.79
N LEU A 340 24.93 10.77 -13.95
CA LEU A 340 26.38 10.95 -14.08
C LEU A 340 26.93 12.12 -13.25
N ALA A 341 26.14 13.18 -13.08
CA ALA A 341 26.52 14.35 -12.33
C ALA A 341 26.39 14.16 -10.81
N SER A 342 25.46 13.30 -10.35
CA SER A 342 25.01 13.32 -8.95
C SER A 342 25.26 12.05 -8.16
N PHE A 343 25.47 10.88 -8.81
CA PHE A 343 25.58 9.60 -8.10
C PHE A 343 26.70 9.59 -7.05
N ASP A 344 26.46 8.88 -5.97
CA ASP A 344 27.44 8.70 -4.90
C ASP A 344 28.58 7.78 -5.36
N ARG A 345 29.75 8.37 -5.63
CA ARG A 345 30.97 7.64 -5.99
C ARG A 345 31.67 6.99 -4.81
N SER A 346 31.29 7.36 -3.60
CA SER A 346 31.86 6.84 -2.36
C SER A 346 31.07 5.65 -1.79
N SER A 347 29.92 5.33 -2.39
CA SER A 347 29.10 4.18 -1.97
C SER A 347 29.91 2.88 -2.05
N ASP A 348 29.90 2.13 -0.98
CA ASP A 348 30.49 0.78 -0.87
C ASP A 348 29.45 -0.33 -1.15
N TRP A 349 28.23 0.03 -1.59
CA TRP A 349 27.21 -0.93 -1.98
C TRP A 349 27.72 -1.81 -3.13
N PRO A 350 27.70 -3.16 -2.99
CA PRO A 350 28.30 -4.07 -3.96
C PRO A 350 27.48 -4.09 -5.26
N LEU A 351 28.01 -3.43 -6.28
CA LEU A 351 27.40 -3.41 -7.61
C LEU A 351 28.21 -4.25 -8.58
N THR A 352 27.55 -5.18 -9.27
CA THR A 352 28.18 -6.08 -10.25
C THR A 352 27.41 -6.11 -11.56
N ILE A 353 28.11 -6.44 -12.64
CA ILE A 353 27.53 -6.78 -13.94
C ILE A 353 27.93 -8.22 -14.27
N CYS A 354 26.95 -9.01 -14.68
CA CYS A 354 27.17 -10.35 -15.20
C CYS A 354 27.62 -10.28 -16.67
N GLU A 355 28.81 -10.79 -16.98
CA GLU A 355 29.39 -10.78 -18.34
C GLU A 355 28.98 -12.01 -19.19
N ALA A 356 28.25 -12.96 -18.59
CA ALA A 356 27.77 -14.14 -19.26
C ALA A 356 26.21 -14.19 -19.21
N PRO A 357 25.57 -14.92 -20.12
CA PRO A 357 24.14 -15.18 -20.02
C PRO A 357 23.80 -15.82 -18.66
N ALA A 358 22.68 -15.38 -18.05
CA ALA A 358 22.19 -15.99 -16.83
C ALA A 358 21.94 -17.49 -17.02
N THR A 359 22.15 -18.26 -15.96
CA THR A 359 21.81 -19.69 -15.89
C THR A 359 20.29 -19.89 -15.95
N ALA A 360 19.83 -21.13 -16.06
CA ALA A 360 18.42 -21.46 -16.18
C ALA A 360 17.58 -21.02 -14.97
N ASP A 361 18.20 -20.84 -13.80
CA ASP A 361 17.61 -20.33 -12.57
C ASP A 361 17.74 -18.78 -12.43
N GLY A 362 18.22 -18.09 -13.47
CA GLY A 362 18.34 -16.63 -13.52
C GLY A 362 19.58 -16.08 -12.81
N THR A 363 20.48 -16.91 -12.29
CA THR A 363 21.71 -16.47 -11.60
C THR A 363 22.85 -16.20 -12.56
N CYS A 364 23.80 -15.34 -12.17
CA CYS A 364 25.04 -15.16 -12.91
C CYS A 364 25.95 -16.39 -12.71
N PRO A 365 26.54 -16.95 -13.76
CA PRO A 365 27.51 -18.04 -13.62
C PRO A 365 28.69 -17.65 -12.73
N ALA A 366 29.18 -18.61 -11.93
CA ALA A 366 30.30 -18.36 -11.02
C ALA A 366 31.52 -17.81 -11.76
N GLY A 367 32.05 -16.68 -11.29
CA GLY A 367 33.21 -16.00 -11.87
C GLY A 367 32.90 -15.12 -13.10
N ALA A 368 31.63 -15.01 -13.51
CA ALA A 368 31.22 -14.12 -14.59
C ALA A 368 30.75 -12.74 -14.09
N GLU A 369 30.73 -12.51 -12.79
CA GLU A 369 30.46 -11.21 -12.20
C GLU A 369 31.70 -10.34 -12.13
N ARG A 370 31.57 -9.08 -12.48
CA ARG A 370 32.62 -8.07 -12.24
C ARG A 370 32.03 -6.84 -11.55
N PRO A 371 32.78 -6.19 -10.64
CA PRO A 371 32.41 -4.89 -10.09
C PRO A 371 32.20 -3.87 -11.21
N ALA A 372 31.15 -3.05 -11.04
CA ALA A 372 30.81 -2.00 -12.00
C ALA A 372 30.33 -0.73 -11.29
N ALA A 373 30.43 0.42 -11.98
CA ALA A 373 29.94 1.66 -11.45
C ALA A 373 28.40 1.73 -11.51
N PHE A 374 27.80 2.47 -10.58
CA PHE A 374 26.35 2.62 -10.48
C PHE A 374 25.68 2.99 -11.82
N PRO A 375 26.18 3.98 -12.60
CA PRO A 375 25.54 4.33 -13.87
C PRO A 375 25.48 3.19 -14.88
N ASP A 376 26.54 2.34 -14.93
CA ASP A 376 26.62 1.22 -15.87
C ASP A 376 25.63 0.11 -15.49
N VAL A 377 25.55 -0.18 -14.17
CA VAL A 377 24.60 -1.18 -13.64
C VAL A 377 23.16 -0.71 -13.84
N LEU A 378 22.87 0.57 -13.58
CA LEU A 378 21.55 1.14 -13.77
C LEU A 378 21.13 1.11 -15.27
N GLU A 379 21.99 1.55 -16.19
CA GLU A 379 21.67 1.55 -17.61
C GLU A 379 21.36 0.12 -18.10
N ARG A 380 22.13 -0.86 -17.66
CA ARG A 380 21.88 -2.27 -17.97
C ARG A 380 20.54 -2.75 -17.39
N HIS A 381 20.27 -2.50 -16.12
CA HIS A 381 19.00 -2.86 -15.49
C HIS A 381 17.81 -2.25 -16.21
N LEU A 382 17.86 -0.97 -16.57
CA LEU A 382 16.81 -0.29 -17.33
C LEU A 382 16.55 -0.93 -18.70
N ARG A 383 17.61 -1.40 -19.40
CA ARG A 383 17.47 -2.15 -20.68
C ARG A 383 16.82 -3.51 -20.45
N GLU A 384 17.31 -4.27 -19.48
CA GLU A 384 16.81 -5.61 -19.16
C GLU A 384 15.33 -5.57 -18.73
N ARG A 385 14.91 -4.49 -18.07
CA ARG A 385 13.52 -4.26 -17.62
C ARG A 385 12.65 -3.54 -18.68
N GLY A 386 13.20 -3.16 -19.84
CA GLY A 386 12.46 -2.52 -20.91
C GLY A 386 12.15 -1.04 -20.72
N TYR A 387 12.77 -0.36 -19.75
CA TYR A 387 12.60 1.08 -19.56
C TYR A 387 13.23 1.90 -20.68
N ILE A 388 14.28 1.40 -21.27
CA ILE A 388 14.99 2.02 -22.42
C ILE A 388 15.23 1.01 -23.54
N GLY A 389 15.22 1.47 -24.78
CA GLY A 389 15.48 0.62 -25.94
C GLY A 389 16.87 -0.01 -25.92
N GLY A 390 16.98 -1.21 -26.49
CA GLY A 390 18.24 -1.94 -26.64
C GLY A 390 19.13 -1.31 -27.72
#